data_052fe3d9fcd6ee04cb15ec256da068b7
#
_entry.id   052fe3d9fcd6ee04cb15ec256da068b7
#
_cell.length_a   1.000
_cell.length_b   1.000
_cell.length_c   1.000
_cell.angle_alpha   90.00
_cell.angle_beta   90.00
_cell.angle_gamma   90.00
#
_symmetry.space_group_name_H-M   'P 1'
#
loop_
_entity.id
_entity.type
_entity.pdbx_description
1 polymer ?
#
loop_
_entity_poly.entity_id
_entity_poly.type
_entity_poly.pdbx_seq_one_letter_code
_entity_poly.pdbx_strand_id
1 'polypeptide(L)'
;MATPVDAMPIEIDQGELQTRYLELGDMAIRHARVPAGSDMSPLLQGLPDDRCQSPHWGIILEGSIHIAHADGSVETTRTGEVYHWPAGHTATTDESVVFIEVGPVEQMRQFNEHVRQVFAAAD
;
A
#
# COMPACT_ATOMS: atom_id res chain seq x y z
N MET A 1 22.43 5.63 -4.75
CA MET A 1 22.61 4.32 -4.09
C MET A 1 21.44 3.43 -4.44
N ALA A 2 21.72 2.15 -4.63
CA ALA A 2 20.67 1.18 -4.95
C ALA A 2 20.58 0.14 -3.84
N THR A 3 19.33 -0.28 -3.54
CA THR A 3 19.07 -1.30 -2.54
C THR A 3 18.24 -2.40 -3.18
N PRO A 4 18.70 -3.66 -3.15
CA PRO A 4 17.88 -4.77 -3.63
C PRO A 4 16.59 -4.86 -2.79
N VAL A 5 15.50 -5.26 -3.42
CA VAL A 5 14.21 -5.41 -2.71
C VAL A 5 14.37 -6.32 -1.48
N ASP A 6 15.09 -7.43 -1.63
CA ASP A 6 15.28 -8.39 -0.54
C ASP A 6 16.07 -7.82 0.65
N ALA A 7 16.77 -6.72 0.45
CA ALA A 7 17.51 -6.04 1.51
C ALA A 7 16.72 -4.90 2.16
N MET A 8 15.56 -4.56 1.62
CA MET A 8 14.70 -3.55 2.23
C MET A 8 14.10 -4.11 3.54
N PRO A 9 14.03 -3.29 4.61
CA PRO A 9 13.45 -3.73 5.88
C PRO A 9 12.00 -4.22 5.72
N ILE A 10 11.66 -5.32 6.37
CA ILE A 10 10.30 -5.83 6.42
C ILE A 10 9.48 -4.93 7.35
N GLU A 11 8.31 -4.50 6.88
CA GLU A 11 7.39 -3.64 7.62
C GLU A 11 6.19 -4.41 8.12
N ILE A 12 5.52 -5.14 7.22
CA ILE A 12 4.38 -6.01 7.53
C ILE A 12 4.75 -7.42 7.09
N ASP A 13 4.53 -8.39 7.96
CA ASP A 13 4.74 -9.80 7.66
C ASP A 13 3.60 -10.60 8.29
N GLN A 14 2.48 -10.69 7.56
CA GLN A 14 1.25 -11.35 7.99
C GLN A 14 0.90 -12.43 6.96
N GLY A 15 1.61 -13.55 7.03
CA GLY A 15 1.42 -14.64 6.09
C GLY A 15 1.81 -14.24 4.67
N GLU A 16 0.84 -14.23 3.77
CA GLU A 16 1.08 -13.86 2.37
C GLU A 16 1.09 -12.35 2.15
N LEU A 17 0.63 -11.56 3.12
CA LEU A 17 0.75 -10.11 3.09
C LEU A 17 2.13 -9.75 3.60
N GLN A 18 2.98 -9.25 2.72
CA GLN A 18 4.32 -8.82 3.10
C GLN A 18 4.65 -7.50 2.44
N THR A 19 5.09 -6.54 3.25
CA THR A 19 5.57 -5.26 2.75
C THR A 19 6.98 -5.00 3.25
N ARG A 20 7.75 -4.33 2.41
CA ARG A 20 9.09 -3.82 2.73
C ARG A 20 9.09 -2.33 2.50
N TYR A 21 9.83 -1.60 3.31
CA TYR A 21 9.73 -0.16 3.38
C TYR A 21 11.10 0.48 3.57
N LEU A 22 11.34 1.58 2.88
CA LEU A 22 12.60 2.30 2.96
C LEU A 22 12.35 3.81 2.78
N GLU A 23 12.89 4.61 3.69
CA GLU A 23 12.82 6.07 3.58
C GLU A 23 14.04 6.60 2.85
N LEU A 24 13.80 7.48 1.89
CA LEU A 24 14.84 8.07 1.03
C LEU A 24 14.62 9.59 1.00
N GLY A 25 15.14 10.29 2.01
CA GLY A 25 14.94 11.74 2.14
C GLY A 25 13.49 12.07 2.44
N ASP A 26 12.87 12.90 1.61
CA ASP A 26 11.49 13.34 1.79
C ASP A 26 10.46 12.34 1.25
N MET A 27 10.92 11.28 0.61
CA MET A 27 10.08 10.26 0.00
C MET A 27 10.34 8.93 0.66
N ALA A 28 9.35 8.05 0.59
CA ALA A 28 9.50 6.66 1.03
C ALA A 28 9.06 5.73 -0.09
N ILE A 29 9.62 4.53 -0.12
CA ILE A 29 9.30 3.51 -1.10
C ILE A 29 8.84 2.25 -0.36
N ARG A 30 7.81 1.62 -0.90
CA ARG A 30 7.29 0.34 -0.38
C ARG A 30 7.24 -0.68 -1.51
N HIS A 31 7.73 -1.87 -1.23
CA HIS A 31 7.48 -3.05 -2.05
C HIS A 31 6.40 -3.86 -1.33
N ALA A 32 5.30 -4.14 -1.98
CA ALA A 32 4.16 -4.83 -1.37
C ALA A 32 3.81 -6.10 -2.14
N ARG A 33 3.55 -7.15 -1.40
CA ARG A 33 2.95 -8.40 -1.90
C ARG A 33 1.65 -8.59 -1.14
N VAL A 34 0.53 -8.54 -1.86
CA VAL A 34 -0.81 -8.63 -1.28
C VAL A 34 -1.51 -9.87 -1.85
N PRO A 35 -2.03 -10.77 -0.99
CA PRO A 35 -2.66 -12.00 -1.47
C PRO A 35 -4.00 -11.75 -2.17
N ALA A 36 -4.42 -12.74 -2.96
CA ALA A 36 -5.73 -12.75 -3.61
C ALA A 36 -6.85 -12.66 -2.57
N GLY A 37 -7.93 -11.98 -2.94
CA GLY A 37 -9.11 -11.88 -2.08
C GLY A 37 -8.95 -10.94 -0.89
N SER A 38 -8.00 -10.00 -0.96
CA SER A 38 -7.75 -9.03 0.11
C SER A 38 -8.70 -7.85 0.01
N ASP A 39 -9.11 -7.35 1.18
CA ASP A 39 -9.81 -6.07 1.34
C ASP A 39 -9.03 -5.26 2.36
N MET A 40 -8.50 -4.13 1.93
CA MET A 40 -7.67 -3.28 2.79
C MET A 40 -8.49 -2.41 3.73
N SER A 41 -9.82 -2.34 3.55
CA SER A 41 -10.68 -1.47 4.34
C SER A 41 -10.54 -1.65 5.85
N PRO A 42 -10.45 -2.88 6.40
CA PRO A 42 -10.25 -3.04 7.84
C PRO A 42 -8.98 -2.39 8.38
N LEU A 43 -7.92 -2.32 7.56
CA LEU A 43 -6.66 -1.68 7.95
C LEU A 43 -6.76 -0.16 7.93
N LEU A 44 -7.77 0.39 7.24
CA LEU A 44 -7.92 1.83 7.05
C LEU A 44 -8.93 2.45 8.02
N GLN A 45 -9.67 1.62 8.78
CA GLN A 45 -10.63 2.11 9.76
C GLN A 45 -9.93 2.98 10.82
N GLY A 46 -10.49 4.16 11.06
CA GLY A 46 -9.94 5.12 12.01
C GLY A 46 -9.12 6.23 11.34
N LEU A 47 -8.70 6.03 10.09
CA LEU A 47 -8.15 7.12 9.29
C LEU A 47 -9.29 8.03 8.80
N PRO A 48 -9.00 9.28 8.38
CA PRO A 48 -10.05 10.17 7.87
C PRO A 48 -10.85 9.49 6.75
N ASP A 49 -12.18 9.46 6.88
CA ASP A 49 -13.12 8.80 5.98
C ASP A 49 -12.83 7.30 5.79
N ASP A 50 -12.10 6.69 6.72
CA ASP A 50 -11.67 5.28 6.66
C ASP A 50 -10.93 4.95 5.34
N ARG A 51 -10.10 5.89 4.88
CA ARG A 51 -9.36 5.79 3.62
C ARG A 51 -7.89 6.13 3.83
N CYS A 52 -7.04 5.59 2.97
CA CYS A 52 -5.61 5.93 2.98
C CYS A 52 -5.42 7.38 2.54
N GLN A 53 -4.78 8.16 3.38
CA GLN A 53 -4.56 9.59 3.13
C GLN A 53 -3.22 9.88 2.47
N SER A 54 -2.40 8.86 2.25
CA SER A 54 -1.14 9.04 1.53
C SER A 54 -1.36 8.91 0.03
N PRO A 55 -0.98 9.90 -0.77
CA PRO A 55 -0.93 9.68 -2.21
C PRO A 55 0.22 8.74 -2.53
N HIS A 56 0.04 7.91 -3.56
CA HIS A 56 1.05 6.96 -4.00
C HIS A 56 1.26 7.05 -5.50
N TRP A 57 2.51 6.91 -5.90
CA TRP A 57 2.93 6.76 -7.30
C TRP A 57 3.71 5.45 -7.38
N GLY A 58 3.51 4.69 -8.44
CA GLY A 58 4.24 3.44 -8.55
C GLY A 58 3.98 2.66 -9.81
N ILE A 59 4.26 1.37 -9.73
CA ILE A 59 4.10 0.43 -10.84
C ILE A 59 3.65 -0.93 -10.30
N ILE A 60 2.74 -1.58 -11.01
CA ILE A 60 2.35 -2.97 -10.73
C ILE A 60 3.35 -3.89 -11.41
N LEU A 61 4.00 -4.74 -10.62
CA LEU A 61 4.98 -5.71 -11.11
C LEU A 61 4.32 -7.02 -11.53
N GLU A 62 3.32 -7.47 -10.77
CA GLU A 62 2.57 -8.70 -11.04
C GLU A 62 1.14 -8.54 -10.56
N GLY A 63 0.19 -9.08 -11.32
CA GLY A 63 -1.23 -9.13 -10.92
C GLY A 63 -1.99 -7.85 -11.18
N SER A 64 -3.03 -7.64 -10.39
CA SER A 64 -3.90 -6.46 -10.50
C SER A 64 -4.48 -6.09 -9.15
N ILE A 65 -4.92 -4.85 -9.04
CA ILE A 65 -5.52 -4.32 -7.82
C ILE A 65 -6.64 -3.34 -8.20
N HIS A 66 -7.74 -3.39 -7.44
CA HIS A 66 -8.87 -2.47 -7.62
C HIS A 66 -8.76 -1.35 -6.61
N ILE A 67 -8.82 -0.11 -7.08
CA ILE A 67 -8.71 1.08 -6.23
C ILE A 67 -10.05 1.83 -6.29
N ALA A 68 -10.62 2.09 -5.10
CA ALA A 68 -11.80 2.92 -4.97
C ALA A 68 -11.39 4.30 -4.47
N HIS A 69 -11.70 5.32 -5.25
CA HIS A 69 -11.33 6.70 -4.96
C HIS A 69 -12.40 7.45 -4.17
N ALA A 70 -12.00 8.56 -3.55
CA ALA A 70 -12.88 9.38 -2.72
C ALA A 70 -14.08 9.94 -3.48
N ASP A 71 -13.97 10.15 -4.80
CA ASP A 71 -15.05 10.65 -5.65
C ASP A 71 -16.04 9.56 -6.07
N GLY A 72 -15.84 8.31 -5.60
CA GLY A 72 -16.69 7.18 -5.93
C GLY A 72 -16.26 6.42 -7.19
N SER A 73 -15.27 6.90 -7.91
CA SER A 73 -14.74 6.17 -9.07
C SER A 73 -13.93 4.97 -8.60
N VAL A 74 -13.88 3.93 -9.44
CA VAL A 74 -13.11 2.71 -9.21
C VAL A 74 -12.26 2.45 -10.44
N GLU A 75 -11.00 2.09 -10.24
CA GLU A 75 -10.12 1.69 -11.33
C GLU A 75 -9.45 0.37 -11.00
N THR A 76 -9.04 -0.37 -12.03
CA THR A 76 -8.20 -1.55 -11.89
C THR A 76 -6.84 -1.23 -12.49
N THR A 77 -5.80 -1.36 -11.68
CA THR A 77 -4.42 -1.17 -12.11
C THR A 77 -3.79 -2.54 -12.31
N ARG A 78 -3.12 -2.75 -13.45
CA ARG A 78 -2.64 -4.06 -13.89
C ARG A 78 -1.14 -4.08 -14.10
N THR A 79 -0.59 -5.29 -14.22
CA THR A 79 0.83 -5.53 -14.48
C THR A 79 1.37 -4.61 -15.57
N GLY A 80 2.48 -3.97 -15.26
CA GLY A 80 3.17 -3.07 -16.20
C GLY A 80 2.62 -1.66 -16.25
N GLU A 81 1.54 -1.37 -15.53
CA GLU A 81 0.97 -0.03 -15.50
C GLU A 81 1.59 0.82 -14.40
N VAL A 82 1.93 2.05 -14.77
CA VAL A 82 2.35 3.09 -13.82
C VAL A 82 1.09 3.79 -13.32
N TYR A 83 1.05 4.08 -12.03
CA TYR A 83 -0.16 4.64 -11.43
C TYR A 83 0.12 5.85 -10.56
N HIS A 84 -0.93 6.64 -10.35
CA HIS A 84 -1.03 7.62 -9.29
C HIS A 84 -2.37 7.41 -8.58
N TRP A 85 -2.32 7.06 -7.30
CA TRP A 85 -3.52 6.96 -6.46
C TRP A 85 -3.54 8.15 -5.52
N PRO A 86 -4.43 9.14 -5.76
CA PRO A 86 -4.55 10.28 -4.87
C PRO A 86 -4.96 9.87 -3.46
N ALA A 87 -4.72 10.74 -2.49
CA ALA A 87 -5.19 10.55 -1.12
C ALA A 87 -6.71 10.26 -1.10
N GLY A 88 -7.14 9.43 -0.15
CA GLY A 88 -8.55 9.08 0.02
C GLY A 88 -8.98 7.83 -0.72
N HIS A 89 -8.09 6.88 -0.95
CA HIS A 89 -8.41 5.64 -1.65
C HIS A 89 -8.48 4.43 -0.72
N THR A 90 -9.16 3.38 -1.18
CA THR A 90 -9.12 2.02 -0.61
C THR A 90 -8.78 1.03 -1.71
N ALA A 91 -8.47 -0.21 -1.32
CA ALA A 91 -8.02 -1.23 -2.27
C ALA A 91 -8.57 -2.61 -1.97
N THR A 92 -8.88 -3.37 -3.03
CA THR A 92 -9.24 -4.79 -2.97
C THR A 92 -8.50 -5.55 -4.06
N THR A 93 -8.36 -6.87 -3.87
CA THR A 93 -7.71 -7.74 -4.86
C THR A 93 -8.58 -8.95 -5.17
N ASP A 94 -8.62 -9.37 -6.44
CA ASP A 94 -9.16 -10.66 -6.85
C ASP A 94 -8.05 -11.69 -7.00
N GLU A 95 -6.91 -11.26 -7.51
CA GLU A 95 -5.69 -12.08 -7.61
C GLU A 95 -4.60 -11.47 -6.75
N SER A 96 -3.54 -12.23 -6.48
CA SER A 96 -2.39 -11.67 -5.78
C SER A 96 -1.75 -10.57 -6.62
N VAL A 97 -1.20 -9.58 -5.94
CA VAL A 97 -0.56 -8.45 -6.60
C VAL A 97 0.79 -8.15 -5.94
N VAL A 98 1.75 -7.77 -6.76
CA VAL A 98 3.07 -7.28 -6.32
C VAL A 98 3.28 -5.91 -6.94
N PHE A 99 3.59 -4.93 -6.12
CA PHE A 99 3.80 -3.58 -6.63
C PHE A 99 4.84 -2.81 -5.83
N ILE A 100 5.37 -1.77 -6.44
CA ILE A 100 6.21 -0.78 -5.81
C ILE A 100 5.46 0.53 -5.80
N GLU A 101 5.46 1.20 -4.65
CA GLU A 101 4.86 2.53 -4.52
C GLU A 101 5.83 3.48 -3.85
N VAL A 102 5.73 4.75 -4.22
CA VAL A 102 6.49 5.86 -3.66
C VAL A 102 5.51 6.91 -3.16
N GLY A 103 5.80 7.50 -2.01
CA GLY A 103 4.95 8.57 -1.47
C GLY A 103 5.72 9.47 -0.52
N PRO A 104 5.09 10.59 -0.11
CA PRO A 104 5.69 11.48 0.87
C PRO A 104 5.93 10.77 2.20
N VAL A 105 7.11 10.95 2.78
CA VAL A 105 7.53 10.19 3.97
C VAL A 105 6.59 10.39 5.15
N GLU A 106 6.08 11.58 5.38
CA GLU A 106 5.21 11.85 6.53
C GLU A 106 3.89 11.09 6.45
N GLN A 107 3.21 11.14 5.29
CA GLN A 107 1.96 10.43 5.09
C GLN A 107 2.18 8.92 5.11
N MET A 108 3.28 8.45 4.55
CA MET A 108 3.62 7.02 4.58
C MET A 108 3.85 6.56 6.03
N ARG A 109 4.53 7.36 6.85
CA ARG A 109 4.71 7.04 8.28
C ARG A 109 3.39 6.99 9.03
N GLN A 110 2.48 7.92 8.78
CA GLN A 110 1.16 7.95 9.42
C GLN A 110 0.37 6.68 9.08
N PHE A 111 0.38 6.28 7.82
CA PHE A 111 -0.25 5.05 7.39
C PHE A 111 0.39 3.83 8.09
N ASN A 112 1.70 3.74 8.09
CA ASN A 112 2.43 2.62 8.70
C ASN A 112 2.13 2.49 10.20
N GLU A 113 2.11 3.62 10.90
CA GLU A 113 1.81 3.64 12.34
C GLU A 113 0.38 3.19 12.61
N HIS A 114 -0.57 3.66 11.79
CA HIS A 114 -1.98 3.27 11.92
C HIS A 114 -2.15 1.76 11.70
N VAL A 115 -1.56 1.21 10.65
CA VAL A 115 -1.64 -0.23 10.34
C VAL A 115 -1.01 -1.05 11.47
N ARG A 116 0.11 -0.59 12.01
CA ARG A 116 0.76 -1.26 13.15
C ARG A 116 -0.16 -1.32 14.35
N GLN A 117 -0.89 -0.24 14.65
CA GLN A 117 -1.87 -0.20 15.74
C GLN A 117 -3.04 -1.15 15.49
N VAL A 118 -3.53 -1.23 14.25
CA VAL A 118 -4.62 -2.14 13.90
C VAL A 118 -4.20 -3.59 14.14
N PHE A 119 -3.02 -4.00 13.69
CA PHE A 119 -2.53 -5.35 13.93
C PHE A 119 -2.30 -5.62 15.42
N ALA A 120 -1.78 -4.67 16.17
CA ALA A 120 -1.58 -4.83 17.61
C ALA A 120 -2.92 -4.99 18.35
N ALA A 121 -3.96 -4.28 17.94
CA ALA A 121 -5.30 -4.37 18.55
C ALA A 121 -5.99 -5.69 18.21
N ALA A 122 -5.64 -6.34 17.09
CA ALA A 122 -6.23 -7.61 16.67
C ALA A 122 -5.66 -8.81 17.46
N ASP A 123 -4.51 -8.64 18.08
CA ASP A 123 -3.89 -9.66 18.93
C ASP A 123 -4.53 -9.63 20.34
#